data_b96f6eca80643561207436b29f6f02c2
#
_entry.id   b96f6eca80643561207436b29f6f02c2
#
_cell.length_a   1.000
_cell.length_b   1.000
_cell.length_c   1.000
_cell.angle_alpha   90.00
_cell.angle_beta   90.00
_cell.angle_gamma   90.00
#
_symmetry.space_group_name_H-M   'P 1'
#
loop_
_entity.id
_entity.type
_entity.pdbx_description
1 polymer ?
#
loop_
_entity_poly.entity_id
_entity_poly.type
_entity_poly.pdbx_seq_one_letter_code
_entity_poly.pdbx_strand_id
1 'polypeptide(L)'
;LAVETARRHTLVGTSGRGLTALRNAALGICILSLGGCAMGGVSIEKAVPDSSTITGSIQQSQPVETDTGQLSDQSAIRNVVSALNFTEWGKKPVPWANPDTGSQGTITAIAENNRDDRICREFETSREAFDGVSIYRGETCMQRGGQWTVTSFAPI
;
A
#
# COMPACT_ATOMS: atom_id res chain seq x y z
N LEU A 1 27.58 -42.78 -18.13
CA LEU A 1 26.37 -43.46 -18.61
C LEU A 1 25.16 -42.55 -18.30
N ALA A 2 24.79 -41.69 -19.22
CA ALA A 2 23.66 -41.65 -20.15
C ALA A 2 22.31 -41.89 -19.42
N VAL A 3 21.31 -41.00 -19.55
CA VAL A 3 20.31 -40.80 -20.60
C VAL A 3 19.49 -39.53 -20.24
N GLU A 4 19.57 -38.52 -20.90
CA GLU A 4 18.75 -37.75 -21.85
C GLU A 4 17.30 -38.25 -22.04
N THR A 5 16.29 -37.44 -21.65
CA THR A 5 14.98 -37.52 -22.28
C THR A 5 14.36 -36.12 -22.38
N ALA A 6 14.52 -35.52 -23.54
CA ALA A 6 13.78 -34.36 -24.03
C ALA A 6 12.32 -34.74 -24.30
N ARG A 7 11.34 -34.05 -23.72
CA ARG A 7 9.94 -34.12 -24.13
C ARG A 7 9.50 -32.80 -24.77
N ARG A 8 9.49 -32.83 -26.11
CA ARG A 8 8.83 -31.82 -26.94
C ARG A 8 7.32 -32.00 -26.85
N HIS A 9 6.60 -30.98 -26.41
CA HIS A 9 5.17 -30.91 -26.63
C HIS A 9 4.89 -29.98 -27.81
N THR A 10 4.37 -30.61 -28.84
CA THR A 10 3.91 -30.08 -30.10
C THR A 10 2.67 -29.19 -29.89
N LEU A 11 2.73 -27.96 -30.39
CA LEU A 11 1.58 -27.06 -30.49
C LEU A 11 0.72 -27.47 -31.68
N VAL A 12 -0.50 -27.90 -31.42
CA VAL A 12 -1.53 -28.09 -32.45
C VAL A 12 -2.29 -26.76 -32.57
N GLY A 13 -2.12 -26.13 -33.71
CA GLY A 13 -2.93 -24.98 -34.14
C GLY A 13 -4.32 -25.44 -34.61
N THR A 14 -5.37 -24.88 -34.07
CA THR A 14 -6.72 -24.95 -34.65
C THR A 14 -7.11 -23.58 -35.23
N SER A 15 -7.08 -23.58 -36.56
CA SER A 15 -7.67 -22.53 -37.39
C SER A 15 -9.21 -22.58 -37.27
N GLY A 16 -9.83 -21.55 -36.77
CA GLY A 16 -11.27 -21.34 -36.71
C GLY A 16 -11.67 -20.14 -37.59
N ARG A 17 -11.88 -20.42 -38.89
CA ARG A 17 -12.62 -19.54 -39.80
C ARG A 17 -14.11 -19.62 -39.48
N GLY A 18 -14.75 -18.47 -39.18
CA GLY A 18 -16.19 -18.42 -39.18
C GLY A 18 -16.79 -17.54 -38.07
N LEU A 19 -16.71 -16.23 -38.17
CA LEU A 19 -17.66 -15.31 -37.55
C LEU A 19 -17.59 -13.91 -38.18
N THR A 20 -17.89 -13.82 -39.50
CA THR A 20 -18.01 -12.53 -40.22
C THR A 20 -19.43 -12.29 -40.77
N ALA A 21 -20.46 -12.90 -40.17
CA ALA A 21 -21.83 -12.79 -40.69
C ALA A 21 -22.89 -12.19 -39.76
N LEU A 22 -22.52 -11.59 -38.62
CA LEU A 22 -23.49 -11.03 -37.68
C LEU A 22 -23.21 -9.56 -37.29
N ARG A 23 -22.61 -8.78 -38.20
CA ARG A 23 -22.22 -7.38 -37.89
C ARG A 23 -23.09 -6.30 -38.56
N ASN A 24 -24.20 -6.61 -39.26
CA ASN A 24 -24.99 -5.64 -40.01
C ASN A 24 -26.48 -5.56 -39.64
N ALA A 25 -26.91 -6.08 -38.48
CA ALA A 25 -28.31 -6.02 -38.07
C ALA A 25 -28.62 -5.19 -36.80
N ALA A 26 -27.68 -4.43 -36.27
CA ALA A 26 -27.86 -3.66 -35.02
C ALA A 26 -27.69 -2.14 -35.19
N LEU A 27 -27.86 -1.61 -36.43
CA LEU A 27 -27.71 -0.16 -36.70
C LEU A 27 -29.02 0.48 -37.11
N GLY A 28 -30.11 0.20 -36.44
CA GLY A 28 -31.42 0.68 -36.90
C GLY A 28 -32.44 1.14 -35.86
N ILE A 29 -32.16 1.09 -34.56
CA ILE A 29 -33.17 1.47 -33.54
C ILE A 29 -32.49 2.21 -32.37
N CYS A 30 -32.07 3.44 -32.56
CA CYS A 30 -31.68 4.35 -31.47
C CYS A 30 -31.84 5.83 -31.84
N ILE A 31 -32.92 6.17 -32.57
CA ILE A 31 -33.29 7.58 -32.78
C ILE A 31 -34.75 7.67 -32.49
N LEU A 32 -35.18 7.91 -31.26
CA LEU A 32 -36.48 8.50 -30.86
C LEU A 32 -36.66 8.37 -29.33
N SER A 33 -35.87 9.10 -28.54
CA SER A 33 -36.25 9.44 -27.18
C SER A 33 -35.45 10.67 -26.68
N LEU A 34 -35.56 11.81 -27.40
CA LEU A 34 -35.32 13.11 -26.79
C LEU A 34 -36.65 13.61 -26.23
N GLY A 35 -37.10 13.00 -25.14
CA GLY A 35 -38.15 13.52 -24.28
C GLY A 35 -37.52 14.51 -23.31
N GLY A 36 -37.82 15.80 -23.43
CA GLY A 36 -37.32 16.87 -22.63
C GLY A 36 -37.59 16.69 -21.14
N CYS A 37 -36.54 16.69 -20.30
CA CYS A 37 -36.66 17.03 -18.91
C CYS A 37 -36.76 18.55 -18.79
N ALA A 38 -37.99 19.05 -18.59
CA ALA A 38 -38.21 20.38 -18.06
C ALA A 38 -37.66 20.39 -16.63
N MET A 39 -36.41 20.81 -16.48
CA MET A 39 -35.80 21.13 -15.19
C MET A 39 -36.50 22.38 -14.66
N GLY A 40 -37.38 22.18 -13.65
CA GLY A 40 -37.83 23.27 -12.80
C GLY A 40 -36.57 23.93 -12.20
N GLY A 41 -36.40 25.23 -12.49
CA GLY A 41 -35.29 26.01 -11.98
C GLY A 41 -35.27 26.01 -10.45
N VAL A 42 -34.34 25.27 -9.88
CA VAL A 42 -33.96 25.42 -8.48
C VAL A 42 -33.11 26.67 -8.44
N SER A 43 -33.68 27.76 -7.92
CA SER A 43 -32.94 28.99 -7.67
C SER A 43 -31.77 28.71 -6.72
N ILE A 44 -30.56 28.76 -7.24
CA ILE A 44 -29.30 28.57 -6.50
C ILE A 44 -29.05 29.71 -5.47
N GLU A 45 -29.88 30.78 -5.54
CA GLU A 45 -29.72 31.95 -4.69
C GLU A 45 -30.04 31.75 -3.21
N LYS A 46 -30.58 30.58 -2.79
CA LYS A 46 -30.85 30.27 -1.38
C LYS A 46 -29.91 29.26 -0.72
N ALA A 47 -28.88 28.81 -1.45
CA ALA A 47 -27.88 27.90 -0.93
C ALA A 47 -26.51 28.60 -0.77
N VAL A 48 -26.51 29.85 -0.33
CA VAL A 48 -25.31 30.42 0.27
C VAL A 48 -25.24 29.82 1.68
N PRO A 49 -24.34 28.90 1.97
CA PRO A 49 -24.16 28.43 3.34
C PRO A 49 -23.76 29.64 4.16
N ASP A 50 -24.53 29.90 5.20
CA ASP A 50 -24.21 30.91 6.20
C ASP A 50 -22.76 30.67 6.63
N SER A 51 -21.91 31.68 6.43
CA SER A 51 -20.47 31.60 6.78
C SER A 51 -20.22 31.37 8.26
N SER A 52 -21.27 31.31 9.07
CA SER A 52 -21.18 30.95 10.49
C SER A 52 -21.11 29.43 10.74
N THR A 53 -21.31 28.59 9.70
CA THR A 53 -21.37 27.13 9.88
C THR A 53 -20.11 26.40 9.44
N ILE A 54 -19.06 27.13 9.01
CA ILE A 54 -17.75 26.55 8.74
C ILE A 54 -16.85 26.76 9.96
N THR A 55 -17.30 26.30 11.11
CA THR A 55 -16.39 25.86 12.15
C THR A 55 -16.20 24.36 11.96
N GLY A 56 -15.42 23.98 10.99
CA GLY A 56 -14.71 22.72 11.06
C GLY A 56 -13.86 22.80 12.31
N SER A 57 -14.39 22.33 13.44
CA SER A 57 -13.52 22.01 14.56
C SER A 57 -12.51 21.02 14.02
N ILE A 58 -11.26 21.48 13.91
CA ILE A 58 -10.10 20.59 13.83
C ILE A 58 -10.21 19.82 15.13
N GLN A 59 -10.70 18.61 15.02
CA GLN A 59 -10.74 17.69 16.12
C GLN A 59 -9.28 17.50 16.50
N GLN A 60 -8.90 18.16 17.61
CA GLN A 60 -7.59 18.05 18.20
C GLN A 60 -7.30 16.55 18.30
N SER A 61 -6.27 16.09 17.60
CA SER A 61 -5.91 14.69 17.48
C SER A 61 -5.97 14.03 18.84
N GLN A 62 -6.98 13.21 19.06
CA GLN A 62 -7.00 12.28 20.18
C GLN A 62 -5.69 11.47 20.08
N PRO A 63 -5.10 11.04 21.22
CA PRO A 63 -3.96 10.13 21.16
C PRO A 63 -4.33 9.01 20.20
N VAL A 64 -3.59 8.90 19.10
CA VAL A 64 -3.85 7.91 18.06
C VAL A 64 -3.76 6.56 18.75
N GLU A 65 -4.93 5.98 19.01
CA GLU A 65 -5.01 4.56 19.35
C GLU A 65 -4.30 3.85 18.19
N THR A 66 -3.15 3.24 18.50
CA THR A 66 -2.28 2.67 17.45
C THR A 66 -3.11 1.67 16.65
N ASP A 67 -3.44 2.03 15.43
CA ASP A 67 -4.26 1.21 14.54
C ASP A 67 -3.63 -0.18 14.42
N THR A 68 -4.44 -1.22 14.46
CA THR A 68 -4.00 -2.62 14.29
C THR A 68 -3.22 -2.82 13.00
N GLY A 69 -3.57 -2.08 11.93
CA GLY A 69 -2.82 -2.04 10.69
C GLY A 69 -1.41 -1.49 10.87
N GLN A 70 -1.25 -0.40 11.62
CA GLN A 70 0.06 0.16 11.92
C GLN A 70 0.93 -0.79 12.77
N LEU A 71 0.34 -1.52 13.71
CA LEU A 71 1.07 -2.55 14.48
C LEU A 71 1.54 -3.70 13.60
N SER A 72 0.72 -4.12 12.63
CA SER A 72 1.09 -5.12 11.62
C SER A 72 2.26 -4.62 10.77
N ASP A 73 2.21 -3.37 10.31
CA ASP A 73 3.29 -2.75 9.53
C ASP A 73 4.61 -2.66 10.32
N GLN A 74 4.55 -2.27 11.60
CA GLN A 74 5.72 -2.28 12.49
C GLN A 74 6.35 -3.68 12.59
N SER A 75 5.54 -4.73 12.61
CA SER A 75 6.02 -6.11 12.62
C SER A 75 6.74 -6.49 11.33
N ALA A 76 6.19 -6.08 10.17
CA ALA A 76 6.83 -6.29 8.88
C ALA A 76 8.19 -5.55 8.80
N ILE A 77 8.21 -4.28 9.19
CA ILE A 77 9.44 -3.47 9.23
C ILE A 77 10.48 -4.08 10.16
N ARG A 78 10.08 -4.45 11.40
CA ARG A 78 10.97 -5.12 12.35
C ARG A 78 11.61 -6.39 11.76
N ASN A 79 10.83 -7.20 11.05
CA ASN A 79 11.34 -8.44 10.45
C ASN A 79 12.42 -8.13 9.41
N VAL A 80 12.22 -7.11 8.58
CA VAL A 80 13.22 -6.67 7.60
C VAL A 80 14.47 -6.14 8.30
N VAL A 81 14.33 -5.23 9.26
CA VAL A 81 15.45 -4.63 10.00
C VAL A 81 16.25 -5.67 10.76
N SER A 82 15.58 -6.64 11.39
CA SER A 82 16.24 -7.69 12.16
C SER A 82 17.01 -8.70 11.30
N ALA A 83 16.52 -8.98 10.10
CA ALA A 83 17.12 -9.93 9.16
C ALA A 83 18.37 -9.39 8.44
N LEU A 84 18.62 -8.09 8.48
CA LEU A 84 19.75 -7.49 7.77
C LEU A 84 21.09 -7.98 8.31
N ASN A 85 21.94 -8.40 7.37
CA ASN A 85 23.36 -8.62 7.67
C ASN A 85 24.10 -7.27 7.59
N PHE A 86 24.45 -6.71 8.74
CA PHE A 86 25.05 -5.37 8.84
C PHE A 86 26.40 -5.25 8.13
N THR A 87 27.18 -6.34 8.08
CA THR A 87 28.48 -6.37 7.41
C THR A 87 28.37 -6.33 5.89
N GLU A 88 27.26 -6.81 5.34
CA GLU A 88 27.01 -6.91 3.89
C GLU A 88 26.05 -5.85 3.37
N TRP A 89 25.32 -5.17 4.25
CA TRP A 89 24.25 -4.27 3.87
C TRP A 89 24.68 -3.09 2.97
N GLY A 90 25.87 -2.55 3.14
CA GLY A 90 26.42 -1.49 2.29
C GLY A 90 25.63 -0.17 2.35
N LYS A 91 24.79 0.04 3.37
CA LYS A 91 23.96 1.24 3.60
C LYS A 91 23.00 1.59 2.44
N LYS A 92 22.53 0.60 1.70
CA LYS A 92 21.55 0.80 0.63
C LYS A 92 20.14 0.85 1.20
N PRO A 93 19.21 1.63 0.58
CA PRO A 93 17.79 1.59 0.95
C PRO A 93 17.22 0.18 0.85
N VAL A 94 16.41 -0.22 1.83
CA VAL A 94 15.84 -1.57 1.93
C VAL A 94 14.32 -1.49 1.81
N PRO A 95 13.71 -2.05 0.76
CA PRO A 95 12.26 -2.07 0.63
C PRO A 95 11.62 -3.03 1.64
N TRP A 96 10.40 -2.68 2.06
CA TRP A 96 9.53 -3.55 2.83
C TRP A 96 8.09 -3.47 2.31
N ALA A 97 7.31 -4.51 2.55
CA ALA A 97 5.90 -4.56 2.24
C ALA A 97 5.17 -5.43 3.27
N ASN A 98 3.92 -5.08 3.54
CA ASN A 98 3.03 -5.86 4.39
C ASN A 98 1.78 -6.26 3.57
N PRO A 99 1.67 -7.53 3.16
CA PRO A 99 0.53 -8.00 2.37
C PRO A 99 -0.79 -7.98 3.14
N ASP A 100 -0.77 -7.99 4.47
CA ASP A 100 -1.99 -8.01 5.29
C ASP A 100 -2.69 -6.66 5.30
N THR A 101 -1.94 -5.57 5.19
CA THR A 101 -2.45 -4.19 5.18
C THR A 101 -2.38 -3.53 3.80
N GLY A 102 -1.60 -4.10 2.88
CA GLY A 102 -1.26 -3.48 1.60
C GLY A 102 -0.28 -2.32 1.72
N SER A 103 0.26 -2.05 2.91
CA SER A 103 1.26 -1.00 3.14
C SER A 103 2.63 -1.44 2.64
N GLN A 104 3.41 -0.47 2.19
CA GLN A 104 4.79 -0.68 1.73
C GLN A 104 5.65 0.54 2.04
N GLY A 105 6.94 0.42 1.84
CA GLY A 105 7.85 1.53 2.01
C GLY A 105 9.31 1.17 1.85
N THR A 106 10.16 2.10 2.26
CA THR A 106 11.61 1.96 2.13
C THR A 106 12.30 2.42 3.41
N ILE A 107 13.14 1.57 3.96
CA ILE A 107 14.03 1.92 5.06
C ILE A 107 15.26 2.59 4.48
N THR A 108 15.47 3.85 4.83
CA THR A 108 16.51 4.71 4.24
C THR A 108 17.74 4.86 5.11
N ALA A 109 17.60 4.69 6.42
CA ALA A 109 18.69 4.75 7.37
C ALA A 109 18.53 3.65 8.42
N ILE A 110 19.62 3.01 8.78
CA ILE A 110 19.68 2.06 9.90
C ILE A 110 21.01 2.25 10.62
N ALA A 111 20.95 2.34 11.95
CA ALA A 111 22.13 2.36 12.82
C ALA A 111 22.01 1.25 13.85
N GLU A 112 23.08 0.45 14.01
CA GLU A 112 23.15 -0.56 15.06
C GLU A 112 23.97 -0.02 16.24
N ASN A 113 23.44 -0.15 17.43
CA ASN A 113 24.11 0.24 18.67
C ASN A 113 23.88 -0.81 19.77
N ASN A 114 24.72 -0.74 20.81
CA ASN A 114 24.56 -1.55 22.00
C ASN A 114 23.98 -0.68 23.12
N ARG A 115 22.86 -1.10 23.69
CA ARG A 115 22.20 -0.41 24.80
C ARG A 115 21.78 -1.45 25.85
N ASP A 116 22.22 -1.29 27.09
CA ASP A 116 21.88 -2.19 28.19
C ASP A 116 22.15 -3.67 27.86
N ASP A 117 23.33 -3.96 27.30
CA ASP A 117 23.76 -5.29 26.85
C ASP A 117 22.83 -5.92 25.79
N ARG A 118 22.08 -5.10 25.05
CA ARG A 118 21.23 -5.53 23.94
C ARG A 118 21.65 -4.85 22.67
N ILE A 119 21.58 -5.58 21.58
CA ILE A 119 21.74 -5.01 20.25
C ILE A 119 20.43 -4.30 19.90
N CYS A 120 20.50 -3.02 19.58
CA CYS A 120 19.37 -2.22 19.11
C CYS A 120 19.68 -1.66 17.73
N ARG A 121 18.66 -1.52 16.91
CA ARG A 121 18.72 -0.94 15.57
C ARG A 121 17.72 0.21 15.48
N GLU A 122 18.25 1.42 15.36
CA GLU A 122 17.45 2.60 15.01
C GLU A 122 17.30 2.66 13.50
N PHE A 123 16.13 3.06 13.02
CA PHE A 123 15.87 3.13 11.59
C PHE A 123 14.93 4.29 11.23
N GLU A 124 15.04 4.75 9.99
CA GLU A 124 14.06 5.63 9.34
C GLU A 124 13.43 4.92 8.15
N THR A 125 12.13 5.06 8.00
CA THR A 125 11.37 4.42 6.93
C THR A 125 10.23 5.29 6.42
N SER A 126 9.95 5.22 5.12
CA SER A 126 8.65 5.64 4.60
C SER A 126 7.61 4.56 4.86
N ARG A 127 6.36 4.98 5.01
CA ARG A 127 5.16 4.14 5.01
C ARG A 127 4.19 4.71 4.01
N GLU A 128 3.85 3.96 3.00
CA GLU A 128 2.83 4.25 2.01
C GLU A 128 1.66 3.31 2.27
N ALA A 129 0.50 3.87 2.57
CA ALA A 129 -0.72 3.14 2.87
C ALA A 129 -1.93 3.86 2.27
N PHE A 130 -3.14 3.34 2.46
CA PHE A 130 -4.36 3.95 1.94
C PHE A 130 -4.63 5.36 2.48
N ASP A 131 -4.07 5.69 3.64
CA ASP A 131 -4.16 6.99 4.32
C ASP A 131 -3.08 8.00 3.87
N GLY A 132 -2.16 7.58 2.99
CA GLY A 132 -1.12 8.43 2.43
C GLY A 132 0.29 7.94 2.67
N VAL A 133 1.24 8.88 2.56
CA VAL A 133 2.67 8.62 2.77
C VAL A 133 3.14 9.37 4.00
N SER A 134 3.80 8.68 4.90
CA SER A 134 4.38 9.24 6.13
C SER A 134 5.78 8.70 6.35
N ILE A 135 6.61 9.48 7.04
CA ILE A 135 7.97 9.07 7.42
C ILE A 135 7.98 8.79 8.91
N TYR A 136 8.61 7.68 9.28
CA TYR A 136 8.70 7.22 10.65
C TYR A 136 10.14 7.01 11.06
N ARG A 137 10.42 7.28 12.33
CA ARG A 137 11.63 6.81 13.01
C ARG A 137 11.25 5.75 14.04
N GLY A 138 12.00 4.66 14.06
CA GLY A 138 11.76 3.58 14.99
C GLY A 138 13.05 2.99 15.55
N GLU A 139 12.88 2.20 16.59
CA GLU A 139 13.95 1.39 17.17
C GLU A 139 13.43 -0.03 17.40
N THR A 140 14.26 -1.00 17.13
CA THR A 140 14.01 -2.40 17.48
C THR A 140 15.22 -2.97 18.21
N CYS A 141 14.98 -3.68 19.32
CA CYS A 141 16.02 -4.26 20.13
C CYS A 141 15.88 -5.77 20.24
N MET A 142 17.00 -6.47 20.25
CA MET A 142 17.07 -7.91 20.49
C MET A 142 16.92 -8.20 21.98
N GLN A 143 15.93 -9.00 22.33
CA GLN A 143 15.66 -9.43 23.69
C GLN A 143 16.56 -10.62 24.09
N ARG A 144 16.59 -10.94 25.40
CA ARG A 144 17.34 -12.09 25.96
C ARG A 144 16.85 -13.38 25.36
N GLY A 145 16.70 -13.82 24.41
CA GLY A 145 16.17 -15.02 23.76
C GLY A 145 16.28 -14.91 22.24
N GLY A 146 16.92 -13.82 21.76
CA GLY A 146 17.17 -13.61 20.34
C GLY A 146 15.97 -13.04 19.57
N GLN A 147 14.84 -12.77 20.22
CA GLN A 147 13.68 -12.16 19.58
C GLN A 147 13.84 -10.64 19.48
N TRP A 148 13.49 -10.08 18.35
CA TRP A 148 13.46 -8.64 18.14
C TRP A 148 12.09 -8.04 18.48
N THR A 149 12.10 -6.92 19.15
CA THR A 149 10.87 -6.19 19.56
C THR A 149 11.03 -4.72 19.20
N VAL A 150 9.97 -4.12 18.64
CA VAL A 150 9.90 -2.68 18.41
C VAL A 150 9.79 -1.98 19.78
N THR A 151 10.71 -1.08 20.07
CA THR A 151 10.77 -0.29 21.31
C THR A 151 10.28 1.13 21.12
N SER A 152 10.36 1.65 19.90
CA SER A 152 9.76 2.94 19.52
C SER A 152 9.36 2.94 18.05
N PHE A 153 8.30 3.70 17.73
CA PHE A 153 7.88 3.95 16.35
C PHE A 153 7.02 5.20 16.32
N ALA A 154 7.51 6.28 15.74
CA ALA A 154 6.85 7.57 15.74
C ALA A 154 7.03 8.29 14.40
N PRO A 155 6.03 9.06 13.93
CA PRO A 155 6.17 9.93 12.78
C PRO A 155 7.16 11.07 13.05
N ILE A 156 7.85 11.53 11.99
CA ILE A 156 8.81 12.66 12.01
C ILE A 156 8.44 13.69 10.96
#